data_64690694781133189c9480ca7211764d
#
_entry.id   64690694781133189c9480ca7211764d
#
_cell.length_a   1.000
_cell.length_b   1.000
_cell.length_c   1.000
_cell.angle_alpha   90.00
_cell.angle_beta   90.00
_cell.angle_gamma   90.00
#
_symmetry.space_group_name_H-M   'P 1'
#
loop_
_entity.id
_entity.type
_entity.pdbx_description
1 polymer ?
#
loop_
_entity_poly.entity_id
_entity_poly.type
_entity_poly.pdbx_seq_one_letter_code
_entity_poly.pdbx_strand_id
1 'polypeptide(L)'
;SHTGVGGLTLGGGFGRLARRYGLALDNLQGVDIVTADGRLLHASETENPDLFWGVRGGGGNFGVVTSFEFRLHPMQRQVIGGDIVFPIARARELLDFYAEYSATAADDLYVDASMLAPPGGAPGVFEFSVCHSGALGEAERALAPLRKLGKPVSDTIGPMDYQALQRSQDRRDARNFGTYLKSGFLDDFPPALPAAIVDG
;
A
#
# COMPACT_ATOMS: atom_id res chain seq x y z
N SER A 1 10.79 0.68 -5.60
CA SER A 1 11.69 0.03 -4.62
C SER A 1 12.77 0.98 -4.08
N HIS A 2 12.46 2.29 -3.98
CA HIS A 2 13.42 3.29 -3.48
C HIS A 2 13.32 3.53 -1.97
N THR A 3 12.36 2.91 -1.30
CA THR A 3 12.12 3.08 0.13
C THR A 3 12.97 2.09 0.93
N GLY A 4 13.77 2.59 1.87
CA GLY A 4 14.53 1.74 2.79
C GLY A 4 13.62 1.10 3.84
N VAL A 5 13.86 -0.18 4.15
CA VAL A 5 13.04 -0.95 5.10
C VAL A 5 12.99 -0.32 6.48
N GLY A 6 14.07 0.29 6.95
CA GLY A 6 14.12 0.94 8.26
C GLY A 6 13.15 2.10 8.38
N GLY A 7 13.26 3.10 7.48
CA GLY A 7 12.35 4.24 7.47
C GLY A 7 10.89 3.85 7.22
N LEU A 8 10.65 2.87 6.37
CA LEU A 8 9.33 2.32 6.11
C LEU A 8 8.72 1.75 7.41
N THR A 9 9.42 0.86 8.10
CA THR A 9 8.94 0.18 9.30
C THR A 9 8.72 1.14 10.45
N LEU A 10 9.68 2.04 10.71
CA LEU A 10 9.57 3.01 11.79
C LEU A 10 8.44 4.04 11.58
N GLY A 11 8.01 4.27 10.33
CA GLY A 11 6.88 5.11 9.98
C GLY A 11 5.55 4.38 9.78
N GLY A 12 5.49 3.08 10.10
CA GLY A 12 4.31 2.23 9.92
C GLY A 12 4.50 1.15 8.88
N GLY A 13 4.70 1.54 7.62
CA GLY A 13 5.02 0.62 6.53
C GLY A 13 3.81 -0.03 5.88
N PHE A 14 3.00 0.79 5.20
CA PHE A 14 1.89 0.33 4.38
C PHE A 14 2.36 -0.22 3.03
N GLY A 15 1.74 -1.30 2.55
CA GLY A 15 2.08 -1.91 1.27
C GLY A 15 1.01 -2.88 0.76
N ARG A 16 1.25 -3.46 -0.42
CA ARG A 16 0.30 -4.34 -1.13
C ARG A 16 -0.08 -5.62 -0.37
N LEU A 17 0.65 -5.98 0.66
CA LEU A 17 0.38 -7.15 1.49
C LEU A 17 -0.23 -6.79 2.85
N ALA A 18 -0.51 -5.49 3.09
CA ALA A 18 -0.95 -5.03 4.40
C ALA A 18 -2.30 -5.61 4.84
N ARG A 19 -3.23 -5.87 3.91
CA ARG A 19 -4.49 -6.55 4.26
C ARG A 19 -4.27 -7.96 4.80
N ARG A 20 -3.30 -8.67 4.24
CA ARG A 20 -3.06 -10.07 4.57
C ARG A 20 -2.15 -10.24 5.78
N TYR A 21 -1.14 -9.39 5.92
CA TYR A 21 -0.09 -9.57 6.91
C TYR A 21 0.10 -8.37 7.85
N GLY A 22 -0.75 -7.35 7.75
CA GLY A 22 -0.60 -6.11 8.50
C GLY A 22 0.46 -5.17 7.90
N LEU A 23 0.72 -4.10 8.61
CA LEU A 23 1.78 -3.15 8.30
C LEU A 23 3.16 -3.77 8.56
N ALA A 24 4.23 -3.14 8.07
CA ALA A 24 5.59 -3.60 8.36
C ALA A 24 5.86 -3.62 9.87
N LEU A 25 5.38 -2.60 10.61
CA LEU A 25 5.51 -2.53 12.07
C LEU A 25 4.76 -3.65 12.81
N ASP A 26 3.68 -4.21 12.25
CA ASP A 26 2.93 -5.31 12.86
C ASP A 26 3.70 -6.64 12.80
N ASN A 27 4.68 -6.69 11.90
CA ASN A 27 5.57 -7.84 11.74
C ASN A 27 6.91 -7.66 12.46
N LEU A 28 7.13 -6.52 13.11
CA LEU A 28 8.33 -6.27 13.90
C LEU A 28 8.24 -7.04 15.22
N GLN A 29 9.29 -7.78 15.57
CA GLN A 29 9.41 -8.54 16.82
C GLN A 29 10.39 -7.93 17.80
N GLY A 30 11.40 -7.22 17.29
CA GLY A 30 12.39 -6.54 18.09
C GLY A 30 13.29 -5.62 17.28
N VAL A 31 13.98 -4.74 17.96
CA VAL A 31 14.99 -3.85 17.38
C VAL A 31 16.16 -3.69 18.34
N ASP A 32 17.37 -3.50 17.79
CA ASP A 32 18.47 -2.90 18.52
C ASP A 32 18.57 -1.42 18.15
N ILE A 33 18.62 -0.55 19.15
CA ILE A 33 18.55 0.90 18.97
C ILE A 33 19.61 1.61 19.81
N VAL A 34 20.29 2.58 19.23
CA VAL A 34 21.17 3.51 19.94
C VAL A 34 20.37 4.79 20.24
N THR A 35 20.16 5.05 21.53
CA THR A 35 19.43 6.22 22.03
C THR A 35 20.29 7.48 22.02
N ALA A 36 19.67 8.66 22.24
CA ALA A 36 20.37 9.95 22.18
C ALA A 36 21.50 10.12 23.21
N ASP A 37 21.44 9.37 24.33
CA ASP A 37 22.49 9.31 25.36
C ASP A 37 23.60 8.27 25.05
N GLY A 38 23.56 7.68 23.87
CA GLY A 38 24.58 6.74 23.36
C GLY A 38 24.45 5.31 23.87
N ARG A 39 23.37 4.95 24.55
CA ARG A 39 23.15 3.57 25.00
C ARG A 39 22.61 2.71 23.86
N LEU A 40 23.19 1.52 23.69
CA LEU A 40 22.62 0.47 22.88
C LEU A 40 21.60 -0.32 23.71
N LEU A 41 20.37 -0.36 23.27
CA LEU A 41 19.27 -1.07 23.91
C LEU A 41 18.63 -2.05 22.93
N HIS A 42 18.18 -3.19 23.47
CA HIS A 42 17.23 -4.05 22.76
C HIS A 42 15.82 -3.64 23.18
N ALA A 43 14.88 -3.59 22.20
CA ALA A 43 13.48 -3.29 22.48
C ALA A 43 12.57 -4.31 21.77
N SER A 44 11.68 -4.92 22.54
CA SER A 44 10.73 -5.96 22.12
C SER A 44 9.47 -5.89 22.99
N GLU A 45 8.50 -6.77 22.79
CA GLU A 45 7.32 -6.87 23.66
C GLU A 45 7.65 -7.17 25.13
N THR A 46 8.79 -7.81 25.40
CA THR A 46 9.20 -8.24 26.75
C THR A 46 10.38 -7.47 27.31
N GLU A 47 11.10 -6.71 26.49
CA GLU A 47 12.25 -5.89 26.91
C GLU A 47 12.08 -4.46 26.37
N ASN A 48 12.17 -3.46 27.27
CA ASN A 48 11.91 -2.05 26.95
C ASN A 48 10.61 -1.84 26.14
N PRO A 49 9.44 -2.35 26.59
CA PRO A 49 8.21 -2.40 25.81
C PRO A 49 7.67 -1.03 25.40
N ASP A 50 7.86 0.01 26.23
CA ASP A 50 7.45 1.38 25.89
C ASP A 50 8.27 1.94 24.72
N LEU A 51 9.59 1.65 24.70
CA LEU A 51 10.47 2.02 23.60
C LEU A 51 10.07 1.24 22.33
N PHE A 52 9.77 -0.05 22.45
CA PHE A 52 9.30 -0.87 21.35
C PHE A 52 7.98 -0.35 20.76
N TRP A 53 7.04 0.04 21.63
CA TRP A 53 5.81 0.70 21.18
C TRP A 53 6.12 2.01 20.43
N GLY A 54 7.01 2.84 20.97
CA GLY A 54 7.37 4.13 20.39
C GLY A 54 7.99 4.01 18.99
N VAL A 55 8.90 3.07 18.75
CA VAL A 55 9.55 2.88 17.45
C VAL A 55 8.62 2.29 16.39
N ARG A 56 7.51 1.69 16.78
CA ARG A 56 6.47 1.15 15.88
C ARG A 56 5.55 2.27 15.41
N GLY A 57 6.02 3.10 14.48
CA GLY A 57 5.29 4.21 13.87
C GLY A 57 5.75 5.61 14.30
N GLY A 58 6.49 5.74 15.41
CA GLY A 58 7.00 7.04 15.88
C GLY A 58 8.23 7.56 15.15
N GLY A 59 8.72 6.85 14.14
CA GLY A 59 9.84 7.28 13.31
C GLY A 59 11.17 7.33 14.06
N GLY A 60 12.04 8.25 13.66
CA GLY A 60 13.40 8.40 14.20
C GLY A 60 13.52 9.15 15.53
N ASN A 61 12.43 9.38 16.27
CA ASN A 61 12.43 10.23 17.46
C ASN A 61 13.10 9.58 18.68
N PHE A 62 13.30 8.27 18.67
CA PHE A 62 13.76 7.49 19.82
C PHE A 62 15.24 7.12 19.74
N GLY A 63 15.88 7.27 18.59
CA GLY A 63 17.26 6.92 18.35
C GLY A 63 17.52 6.36 16.96
N VAL A 64 18.69 5.75 16.78
CA VAL A 64 19.11 5.12 15.54
C VAL A 64 18.97 3.59 15.68
N VAL A 65 18.03 3.00 14.96
CA VAL A 65 17.86 1.55 14.92
C VAL A 65 18.96 0.93 14.05
N THR A 66 19.68 -0.02 14.61
CA THR A 66 20.81 -0.71 13.99
C THR A 66 20.48 -2.12 13.53
N SER A 67 19.45 -2.74 14.13
CA SER A 67 18.96 -4.07 13.77
C SER A 67 17.45 -4.14 13.89
N PHE A 68 16.84 -4.94 13.00
CA PHE A 68 15.40 -5.22 12.98
C PHE A 68 15.17 -6.72 12.98
N GLU A 69 14.30 -7.20 13.84
CA GLU A 69 13.83 -8.58 13.88
C GLU A 69 12.39 -8.64 13.38
N PHE A 70 12.14 -9.40 12.29
CA PHE A 70 10.82 -9.50 11.69
C PHE A 70 10.27 -10.93 11.74
N ARG A 71 8.98 -11.03 11.99
CA ARG A 71 8.20 -12.23 11.66
C ARG A 71 8.12 -12.35 10.14
N LEU A 72 8.54 -13.50 9.62
CA LEU A 72 8.43 -13.80 8.19
C LEU A 72 7.19 -14.65 7.93
N HIS A 73 6.58 -14.43 6.77
CA HIS A 73 5.42 -15.17 6.30
C HIS A 73 5.75 -15.96 5.04
N PRO A 74 5.25 -17.20 4.93
CA PRO A 74 5.34 -17.94 3.68
C PRO A 74 4.51 -17.23 2.60
N MET A 75 5.13 -16.95 1.46
CA MET A 75 4.48 -16.29 0.35
C MET A 75 4.92 -16.91 -0.98
N GLN A 76 3.97 -17.10 -1.89
CA GLN A 76 4.29 -17.46 -3.26
C GLN A 76 4.95 -16.28 -3.96
N ARG A 77 6.00 -16.56 -4.74
CA ARG A 77 6.69 -15.53 -5.49
C ARG A 77 5.83 -14.94 -6.60
N GLN A 78 4.96 -15.76 -7.19
CA GLN A 78 4.00 -15.33 -8.20
C GLN A 78 2.72 -14.81 -7.56
N VAL A 79 2.25 -13.68 -8.06
CA VAL A 79 0.98 -13.04 -7.70
C VAL A 79 0.19 -12.71 -8.97
N ILE A 80 -1.09 -12.44 -8.84
CA ILE A 80 -1.83 -11.73 -9.89
C ILE A 80 -1.83 -10.26 -9.52
N GLY A 81 -1.22 -9.44 -10.36
CA GLY A 81 -1.10 -8.01 -10.11
C GLY A 81 -1.09 -7.19 -11.39
N GLY A 82 -1.10 -5.89 -11.24
CA GLY A 82 -1.13 -4.92 -12.35
C GLY A 82 -2.18 -3.86 -12.14
N ASP A 83 -2.44 -3.11 -13.20
CA ASP A 83 -3.30 -1.94 -13.18
C ASP A 83 -4.41 -2.09 -14.23
N ILE A 84 -5.62 -1.62 -13.89
CA ILE A 84 -6.71 -1.44 -14.83
C ILE A 84 -7.10 0.03 -14.85
N VAL A 85 -7.13 0.66 -16.03
CA VAL A 85 -7.24 2.11 -16.20
C VAL A 85 -8.52 2.46 -16.95
N PHE A 86 -9.22 3.47 -16.46
CA PHE A 86 -10.45 4.00 -17.02
C PHE A 86 -10.34 5.51 -17.28
N PRO A 87 -11.20 6.08 -18.15
CA PRO A 87 -11.29 7.53 -18.31
C PRO A 87 -11.69 8.21 -16.98
N ILE A 88 -11.10 9.35 -16.65
CA ILE A 88 -11.39 10.12 -15.43
C ILE A 88 -12.88 10.52 -15.33
N ALA A 89 -13.56 10.69 -16.44
CA ALA A 89 -14.99 11.01 -16.47
C ALA A 89 -15.88 9.97 -15.75
N ARG A 90 -15.35 8.78 -15.48
CA ARG A 90 -16.02 7.73 -14.71
C ARG A 90 -15.65 7.74 -13.22
N ALA A 91 -14.85 8.70 -12.76
CA ALA A 91 -14.28 8.68 -11.40
C ALA A 91 -15.34 8.48 -10.32
N ARG A 92 -16.49 9.15 -10.42
CA ARG A 92 -17.58 9.03 -9.45
C ARG A 92 -18.12 7.60 -9.34
N GLU A 93 -18.50 7.03 -10.46
CA GLU A 93 -18.97 5.63 -10.55
C GLU A 93 -17.94 4.65 -10.00
N LEU A 94 -16.65 4.85 -10.35
CA LEU A 94 -15.56 3.97 -9.95
C LEU A 94 -15.21 4.09 -8.47
N LEU A 95 -15.35 5.27 -7.86
CA LEU A 95 -15.19 5.45 -6.42
C LEU A 95 -16.34 4.82 -5.64
N ASP A 96 -17.58 4.95 -6.12
CA ASP A 96 -18.74 4.30 -5.49
C ASP A 96 -18.55 2.76 -5.53
N PHE A 97 -18.14 2.22 -6.68
CA PHE A 97 -17.77 0.80 -6.80
C PHE A 97 -16.64 0.41 -5.84
N TYR A 98 -15.57 1.23 -5.76
CA TYR A 98 -14.43 0.96 -4.89
C TYR A 98 -14.82 0.86 -3.43
N ALA A 99 -15.71 1.74 -2.96
CA ALA A 99 -16.20 1.73 -1.59
C ALA A 99 -16.81 0.37 -1.19
N GLU A 100 -17.68 -0.18 -2.04
CA GLU A 100 -18.32 -1.47 -1.80
C GLU A 100 -17.36 -2.65 -2.00
N TYR A 101 -16.58 -2.60 -3.07
CA TYR A 101 -15.67 -3.68 -3.45
C TYR A 101 -14.53 -3.84 -2.43
N SER A 102 -13.90 -2.75 -2.00
CA SER A 102 -12.81 -2.81 -1.03
C SER A 102 -13.26 -3.27 0.34
N ALA A 103 -14.48 -2.91 0.76
CA ALA A 103 -15.04 -3.32 2.04
C ALA A 103 -15.29 -4.83 2.13
N THR A 104 -15.59 -5.47 1.00
CA THR A 104 -15.95 -6.91 0.92
C THR A 104 -14.83 -7.79 0.37
N ALA A 105 -13.73 -7.19 -0.07
CA ALA A 105 -12.59 -7.92 -0.62
C ALA A 105 -11.93 -8.82 0.43
N ALA A 106 -11.50 -10.01 0.01
CA ALA A 106 -10.73 -10.92 0.87
C ALA A 106 -9.36 -10.32 1.22
N ASP A 107 -8.77 -10.77 2.34
CA ASP A 107 -7.50 -10.23 2.84
C ASP A 107 -6.31 -10.45 1.89
N ASP A 108 -6.38 -11.44 1.03
CA ASP A 108 -5.36 -11.72 0.03
C ASP A 108 -5.46 -10.86 -1.23
N LEU A 109 -6.51 -10.01 -1.34
CA LEU A 109 -6.69 -9.04 -2.42
C LEU A 109 -6.45 -7.60 -1.92
N TYR A 110 -5.36 -7.01 -2.33
CA TYR A 110 -5.11 -5.57 -2.25
C TYR A 110 -5.68 -4.88 -3.49
N VAL A 111 -6.42 -3.81 -3.27
CA VAL A 111 -6.90 -2.90 -4.32
C VAL A 111 -6.64 -1.47 -3.86
N ASP A 112 -6.04 -0.68 -4.73
CA ASP A 112 -5.83 0.75 -4.59
C ASP A 112 -6.54 1.49 -5.72
N ALA A 113 -7.12 2.65 -5.42
CA ALA A 113 -7.82 3.50 -6.37
C ALA A 113 -7.11 4.85 -6.46
N SER A 114 -6.69 5.23 -7.65
CA SER A 114 -5.95 6.47 -7.90
C SER A 114 -6.58 7.28 -9.02
N MET A 115 -6.66 8.61 -8.84
CA MET A 115 -6.95 9.56 -9.90
C MET A 115 -5.66 10.26 -10.30
N LEU A 116 -5.30 10.15 -11.57
CA LEU A 116 -4.04 10.66 -12.10
C LEU A 116 -4.31 11.70 -13.17
N ALA A 117 -3.68 12.88 -13.01
CA ALA A 117 -3.64 13.93 -14.01
C ALA A 117 -2.25 13.93 -14.69
N PRO A 118 -2.12 13.43 -15.91
CA PRO A 118 -0.84 13.43 -16.60
C PRO A 118 -0.33 14.87 -16.85
N PRO A 119 0.98 15.10 -16.82
CA PRO A 119 1.55 16.39 -17.17
C PRO A 119 1.23 16.74 -18.64
N GLY A 120 1.12 18.04 -18.91
CA GLY A 120 0.88 18.52 -20.29
C GLY A 120 -0.58 18.62 -20.72
N GLY A 121 -1.54 18.50 -19.79
CA GLY A 121 -2.97 18.71 -20.04
C GLY A 121 -3.67 17.57 -20.75
N ALA A 122 -3.07 16.41 -20.83
CA ALA A 122 -3.77 15.21 -21.31
C ALA A 122 -4.95 14.86 -20.36
N PRO A 123 -6.02 14.23 -20.86
CA PRO A 123 -7.13 13.81 -20.02
C PRO A 123 -6.67 12.96 -18.85
N GLY A 124 -7.19 13.24 -17.64
CA GLY A 124 -6.94 12.43 -16.46
C GLY A 124 -7.45 10.99 -16.63
N VAL A 125 -6.93 10.12 -15.79
CA VAL A 125 -7.35 8.71 -15.76
C VAL A 125 -7.66 8.30 -14.32
N PHE A 126 -8.51 7.29 -14.19
CA PHE A 126 -8.77 6.57 -12.96
C PHE A 126 -8.12 5.17 -13.06
N GLU A 127 -7.34 4.82 -12.07
CA GLU A 127 -6.57 3.57 -12.06
C GLU A 127 -6.91 2.76 -10.81
N PHE A 128 -7.20 1.47 -11.00
CA PHE A 128 -7.13 0.50 -9.92
C PHE A 128 -5.82 -0.28 -10.05
N SER A 129 -5.00 -0.24 -8.98
CA SER A 129 -3.83 -1.10 -8.83
C SER A 129 -4.18 -2.29 -7.95
N VAL A 130 -3.91 -3.50 -8.39
CA VAL A 130 -4.27 -4.71 -7.66
C VAL A 130 -3.06 -5.60 -7.37
N CYS A 131 -3.17 -6.35 -6.26
CA CYS A 131 -2.28 -7.47 -5.94
C CYS A 131 -3.08 -8.55 -5.23
N HIS A 132 -3.31 -9.69 -5.92
CA HIS A 132 -3.86 -10.89 -5.29
C HIS A 132 -2.70 -11.82 -4.92
N SER A 133 -2.50 -12.03 -3.63
CA SER A 133 -1.38 -12.80 -3.06
C SER A 133 -1.79 -14.19 -2.58
N GLY A 134 -3.05 -14.58 -2.77
CA GLY A 134 -3.60 -15.89 -2.46
C GLY A 134 -3.36 -16.93 -3.55
N ALA A 135 -4.16 -18.00 -3.53
CA ALA A 135 -4.09 -19.05 -4.54
C ALA A 135 -4.43 -18.49 -5.93
N LEU A 136 -3.59 -18.77 -6.94
CA LEU A 136 -3.77 -18.23 -8.30
C LEU A 136 -5.13 -18.56 -8.92
N GLY A 137 -5.69 -19.75 -8.59
CA GLY A 137 -7.00 -20.16 -9.08
C GLY A 137 -8.19 -19.37 -8.51
N GLU A 138 -8.00 -18.62 -7.41
CA GLU A 138 -9.03 -17.80 -6.78
C GLU A 138 -9.02 -16.35 -7.29
N ALA A 139 -7.92 -15.93 -7.88
CA ALA A 139 -7.72 -14.56 -8.34
C ALA A 139 -8.77 -14.12 -9.36
N GLU A 140 -9.12 -14.98 -10.33
CA GLU A 140 -10.13 -14.64 -11.34
C GLU A 140 -11.50 -14.36 -10.72
N ARG A 141 -11.90 -15.12 -9.71
CA ARG A 141 -13.15 -14.88 -8.98
C ARG A 141 -13.09 -13.56 -8.21
N ALA A 142 -11.98 -13.30 -7.54
CA ALA A 142 -11.78 -12.06 -6.77
C ALA A 142 -11.79 -10.83 -7.70
N LEU A 143 -11.19 -10.91 -8.88
CA LEU A 143 -11.06 -9.80 -9.84
C LEU A 143 -12.25 -9.67 -10.80
N ALA A 144 -13.17 -10.65 -10.85
CA ALA A 144 -14.31 -10.63 -11.75
C ALA A 144 -15.17 -9.35 -11.64
N PRO A 145 -15.43 -8.76 -10.44
CA PRO A 145 -16.16 -7.50 -10.34
C PRO A 145 -15.47 -6.34 -11.06
N LEU A 146 -14.15 -6.21 -10.93
CA LEU A 146 -13.36 -5.19 -11.65
C LEU A 146 -13.47 -5.33 -13.17
N ARG A 147 -13.40 -6.57 -13.67
CA ARG A 147 -13.50 -6.84 -15.11
C ARG A 147 -14.90 -6.59 -15.69
N LYS A 148 -15.93 -6.56 -14.83
CA LYS A 148 -17.32 -6.23 -15.22
C LYS A 148 -17.60 -4.74 -15.34
N LEU A 149 -16.69 -3.87 -14.95
CA LEU A 149 -16.84 -2.41 -15.04
C LEU A 149 -16.84 -1.88 -16.50
N GLY A 150 -16.66 -2.75 -17.48
CA GLY A 150 -16.72 -2.42 -18.90
C GLY A 150 -15.35 -2.21 -19.52
N LYS A 151 -15.31 -1.47 -20.64
CA LYS A 151 -14.09 -1.31 -21.44
C LYS A 151 -13.08 -0.38 -20.77
N PRO A 152 -11.92 -0.87 -20.31
CA PRO A 152 -10.84 -0.02 -19.81
C PRO A 152 -10.06 0.64 -20.96
N VAL A 153 -9.30 1.67 -20.64
CA VAL A 153 -8.26 2.25 -21.50
C VAL A 153 -7.09 1.28 -21.63
N SER A 154 -6.72 0.64 -20.50
CA SER A 154 -5.74 -0.43 -20.47
C SER A 154 -6.03 -1.39 -19.31
N ASP A 155 -5.63 -2.66 -19.47
CA ASP A 155 -5.67 -3.69 -18.44
C ASP A 155 -4.36 -4.49 -18.53
N THR A 156 -3.56 -4.41 -17.49
CA THR A 156 -2.28 -5.11 -17.36
C THR A 156 -2.32 -6.18 -16.28
N ILE A 157 -3.52 -6.43 -15.69
CA ILE A 157 -3.68 -7.40 -14.60
C ILE A 157 -3.42 -8.82 -15.11
N GLY A 158 -2.42 -9.47 -14.55
CA GLY A 158 -2.04 -10.82 -14.91
C GLY A 158 -1.03 -11.45 -13.95
N PRO A 159 -0.63 -12.70 -14.23
CA PRO A 159 0.40 -13.38 -13.45
C PRO A 159 1.75 -12.65 -13.58
N MET A 160 2.38 -12.36 -12.45
CA MET A 160 3.70 -11.73 -12.44
C MET A 160 4.49 -12.06 -11.18
N ASP A 161 5.77 -11.81 -11.23
CA ASP A 161 6.65 -11.87 -10.06
C ASP A 161 6.34 -10.71 -9.12
N TYR A 162 6.21 -10.97 -7.81
CA TYR A 162 5.91 -9.93 -6.82
C TYR A 162 6.97 -8.82 -6.79
N GLN A 163 8.25 -9.15 -6.98
CA GLN A 163 9.30 -8.13 -7.04
C GLN A 163 9.16 -7.25 -8.29
N ALA A 164 8.71 -7.83 -9.42
CA ALA A 164 8.41 -7.05 -10.62
C ALA A 164 7.24 -6.09 -10.38
N LEU A 165 6.18 -6.55 -9.71
CA LEU A 165 5.06 -5.70 -9.29
C LEU A 165 5.52 -4.56 -8.38
N GLN A 166 6.40 -4.83 -7.40
CA GLN A 166 6.93 -3.80 -6.51
C GLN A 166 7.77 -2.74 -7.25
N ARG A 167 8.41 -3.11 -8.34
CA ARG A 167 9.22 -2.20 -9.17
C ARG A 167 8.42 -1.48 -10.25
N SER A 168 7.18 -1.87 -10.51
CA SER A 168 6.37 -1.30 -11.60
C SER A 168 6.20 0.21 -11.51
N GLN A 169 6.16 0.76 -10.30
CA GLN A 169 6.00 2.18 -10.04
C GLN A 169 7.32 2.97 -9.87
N ASP A 170 8.49 2.30 -9.89
CA ASP A 170 9.79 2.95 -9.67
C ASP A 170 10.06 4.12 -10.64
N ARG A 171 9.53 4.06 -11.87
CA ARG A 171 9.66 5.15 -12.85
C ARG A 171 8.73 6.33 -12.57
N ARG A 172 7.56 6.09 -11.96
CA ARG A 172 6.62 7.14 -11.55
C ARG A 172 7.16 7.89 -10.33
N ASP A 173 7.82 7.18 -9.44
CA ASP A 173 8.45 7.73 -8.22
C ASP A 173 9.80 8.41 -8.50
N ALA A 174 10.19 8.57 -9.76
CA ALA A 174 11.41 9.29 -10.11
C ALA A 174 11.36 10.70 -9.50
N ARG A 175 12.28 11.00 -8.58
CA ARG A 175 12.33 12.18 -7.70
C ARG A 175 12.64 13.49 -8.43
N ASN A 176 12.06 13.70 -9.60
CA ASN A 176 12.33 14.86 -10.45
C ASN A 176 11.35 16.03 -10.20
N PHE A 177 10.39 15.83 -9.30
CA PHE A 177 9.37 16.85 -9.01
C PHE A 177 9.26 17.07 -7.50
N GLY A 178 9.03 18.32 -7.10
CA GLY A 178 8.60 18.63 -5.74
C GLY A 178 7.21 18.00 -5.50
N THR A 179 7.10 17.22 -4.45
CA THR A 179 5.84 16.54 -4.09
C THR A 179 5.31 17.14 -2.79
N TYR A 180 4.05 17.53 -2.79
CA TYR A 180 3.31 17.83 -1.58
C TYR A 180 2.32 16.71 -1.30
N LEU A 181 2.47 16.04 -0.15
CA LEU A 181 1.64 14.92 0.24
C LEU A 181 0.86 15.26 1.51
N LYS A 182 -0.44 14.99 1.47
CA LYS A 182 -1.29 14.89 2.67
C LYS A 182 -1.89 13.50 2.71
N SER A 183 -1.96 12.92 3.90
CA SER A 183 -2.61 11.62 4.13
C SER A 183 -3.47 11.68 5.38
N GLY A 184 -4.46 10.80 5.45
CA GLY A 184 -5.33 10.61 6.59
C GLY A 184 -5.95 9.23 6.56
N PHE A 185 -6.51 8.80 7.69
CA PHE A 185 -7.26 7.55 7.81
C PHE A 185 -8.74 7.89 7.93
N LEU A 186 -9.57 7.00 7.40
CA LEU A 186 -11.00 7.03 7.54
C LEU A 186 -11.43 5.70 8.16
N ASP A 187 -12.30 5.75 9.15
CA ASP A 187 -12.89 4.54 9.75
C ASP A 187 -13.88 3.89 8.79
N ASP A 188 -14.58 4.74 8.02
CA ASP A 188 -15.55 4.34 7.00
C ASP A 188 -15.31 5.07 5.68
N PHE A 189 -15.88 4.56 4.62
CA PHE A 189 -15.97 5.24 3.32
C PHE A 189 -17.37 5.87 3.19
N PRO A 190 -17.58 7.11 3.69
CA PRO A 190 -18.92 7.68 3.74
C PRO A 190 -19.46 7.95 2.33
N PRO A 191 -20.79 7.81 2.08
CA PRO A 191 -21.40 7.99 0.75
C PRO A 191 -21.14 9.36 0.10
N ALA A 192 -20.86 10.39 0.91
CA ALA A 192 -20.53 11.73 0.40
C ALA A 192 -19.07 11.87 -0.08
N LEU A 193 -18.19 10.95 0.30
CA LEU A 193 -16.74 11.06 0.00
C LEU A 193 -16.43 11.02 -1.51
N PRO A 194 -17.03 10.14 -2.33
CA PRO A 194 -16.81 10.14 -3.77
C PRO A 194 -17.11 11.49 -4.43
N ALA A 195 -18.19 12.16 -3.99
CA ALA A 195 -18.49 13.50 -4.48
C ALA A 195 -17.43 14.52 -4.07
N ALA A 196 -17.06 14.53 -2.80
CA ALA A 196 -16.07 15.48 -2.29
C ALA A 196 -14.69 15.30 -2.96
N ILE A 197 -14.31 14.08 -3.33
CA ILE A 197 -13.05 13.80 -4.04
C ILE A 197 -13.10 14.26 -5.50
N VAL A 198 -14.25 14.08 -6.18
CA VAL A 198 -14.37 14.38 -7.62
C VAL A 198 -14.64 15.85 -7.89
N ASP A 199 -15.37 16.53 -7.00
CA ASP A 199 -15.84 17.91 -7.19
C ASP A 199 -14.91 18.96 -6.54
N GLY A 200 -13.95 18.54 -5.70
CA GLY A 200 -12.99 19.40 -4.98
C GLY A 200 -11.67 19.52 -5.70
#